data_0775103d3470bac8418330e5202b9a96
#
_entry.id   0775103d3470bac8418330e5202b9a96
#
_cell.length_a   1.000
_cell.length_b   1.000
_cell.length_c   1.000
_cell.angle_alpha   90.00
_cell.angle_beta   90.00
_cell.angle_gamma   90.00
#
_symmetry.space_group_name_H-M   'P 1'
#
loop_
_entity.id
_entity.type
_entity.pdbx_description
1 polymer ?
#
loop_
_entity_poly.entity_id
_entity_poly.type
_entity_poly.pdbx_seq_one_letter_code
_entity_poly.pdbx_strand_id
1 'polypeptide(L)'
;MGHGAAQQRLWQVAGRVSTPVERLTHLLDAQLGRAGLERGPWVVVAVIAGVAAWFTLPTMVTWLAAAGVALALGLFGLLLLRRGRAPDLALALLAIGLGIAFGIALIWARSATVGAPAIEYPQVRTMQARILEREEQPARERVRLVLAARDAEGAEAIKLRVNVP
;
A
#
# COMPACT_ATOMS: atom_id res chain seq x y z
N MET A 1 30.47 -15.57 56.33
CA MET A 1 30.46 -15.72 54.88
C MET A 1 29.06 -15.47 54.31
N GLY A 2 28.57 -14.23 54.20
CA GLY A 2 27.18 -13.95 53.83
C GLY A 2 26.93 -12.63 53.08
N HIS A 3 27.98 -11.86 52.78
CA HIS A 3 27.81 -10.52 52.15
C HIS A 3 27.70 -10.46 50.62
N GLY A 4 28.04 -11.56 49.92
CA GLY A 4 28.01 -11.57 48.45
C GLY A 4 26.62 -11.69 47.82
N ALA A 5 25.70 -12.39 48.49
CA ALA A 5 24.36 -12.62 47.92
C ALA A 5 23.44 -11.39 48.00
N ALA A 6 23.62 -10.53 49.00
CA ALA A 6 22.84 -9.29 49.12
C ALA A 6 23.28 -8.23 48.09
N GLN A 7 24.58 -8.12 47.81
CA GLN A 7 25.11 -7.20 46.81
C GLN A 7 24.70 -7.60 45.40
N GLN A 8 24.67 -8.89 45.04
CA GLN A 8 24.20 -9.34 43.73
C GLN A 8 22.72 -9.04 43.48
N ARG A 9 21.87 -9.10 44.52
CA ARG A 9 20.45 -8.75 44.39
C ARG A 9 20.24 -7.25 44.16
N LEU A 10 21.07 -6.40 44.74
CA LEU A 10 21.00 -4.94 44.54
C LEU A 10 21.38 -4.53 43.09
N TRP A 11 22.33 -5.21 42.48
CA TRP A 11 22.70 -4.97 41.07
C TRP A 11 21.64 -5.47 40.08
N GLN A 12 20.87 -6.50 40.40
CA GLN A 12 19.77 -6.98 39.60
C GLN A 12 18.53 -6.05 39.60
N VAL A 13 18.33 -5.31 40.69
CA VAL A 13 17.21 -4.37 40.84
C VAL A 13 17.55 -3.00 40.26
N ALA A 14 18.82 -2.60 40.26
CA ALA A 14 19.27 -1.29 39.78
C ALA A 14 19.40 -1.20 38.23
N GLY A 15 19.14 -2.26 37.44
CA GLY A 15 19.66 -2.41 36.09
C GLY A 15 18.65 -2.35 34.93
N ARG A 16 17.39 -1.98 35.11
CA ARG A 16 16.52 -1.71 33.95
C ARG A 16 15.91 -0.33 34.06
N VAL A 17 16.72 0.68 33.79
CA VAL A 17 16.17 1.95 33.31
C VAL A 17 15.60 1.64 31.91
N SER A 18 14.31 1.28 31.86
CA SER A 18 13.61 1.11 30.59
C SER A 18 13.72 2.40 29.81
N THR A 19 14.29 2.33 28.62
CA THR A 19 14.39 3.50 27.75
C THR A 19 12.97 4.04 27.46
N PRO A 20 12.81 5.35 27.22
CA PRO A 20 11.49 5.91 26.90
C PRO A 20 10.81 5.18 25.74
N VAL A 21 11.60 4.65 24.80
CA VAL A 21 11.12 3.82 23.68
C VAL A 21 10.56 2.48 24.19
N GLU A 22 11.22 1.81 25.14
CA GLU A 22 10.71 0.55 25.70
C GLU A 22 9.41 0.75 26.47
N ARG A 23 9.28 1.87 27.20
CA ARG A 23 8.01 2.20 27.88
C ARG A 23 6.89 2.44 26.89
N LEU A 24 7.16 3.18 25.82
CA LEU A 24 6.17 3.46 24.78
C LEU A 24 5.71 2.17 24.06
N THR A 25 6.65 1.29 23.68
CA THR A 25 6.31 0.02 23.03
C THR A 25 5.48 -0.88 23.94
N HIS A 26 5.78 -0.97 25.24
CA HIS A 26 4.98 -1.73 26.18
C HIS A 26 3.57 -1.15 26.40
N LEU A 27 3.44 0.18 26.45
CA LEU A 27 2.13 0.82 26.57
C LEU A 27 1.27 0.57 25.34
N LEU A 28 1.83 0.70 24.13
CA LEU A 28 1.14 0.44 22.88
C LEU A 28 0.73 -1.04 22.77
N ASP A 29 1.62 -1.96 23.11
CA ASP A 29 1.33 -3.39 23.11
C ASP A 29 0.19 -3.74 24.08
N ALA A 30 0.22 -3.21 25.30
CA ALA A 30 -0.85 -3.39 26.28
C ALA A 30 -2.19 -2.80 25.85
N GLN A 31 -2.20 -1.69 25.12
CA GLN A 31 -3.42 -1.11 24.55
C GLN A 31 -3.97 -1.96 23.40
N LEU A 32 -3.12 -2.43 22.51
CA LEU A 32 -3.50 -3.30 21.40
C LEU A 32 -4.04 -4.64 21.89
N GLY A 33 -3.42 -5.22 22.93
CA GLY A 33 -3.89 -6.46 23.57
C GLY A 33 -5.25 -6.31 24.24
N ARG A 34 -5.54 -5.15 24.86
CA ARG A 34 -6.85 -4.87 25.50
C ARG A 34 -7.95 -4.61 24.49
N ALA A 35 -7.63 -4.03 23.36
CA ALA A 35 -8.61 -3.68 22.33
C ALA A 35 -9.24 -4.91 21.67
N GLY A 36 -8.78 -6.14 21.97
CA GLY A 36 -9.30 -7.37 21.38
C GLY A 36 -9.29 -7.32 19.85
N LEU A 37 -8.24 -6.73 19.27
CA LEU A 37 -8.19 -6.38 17.85
C LEU A 37 -8.41 -7.63 17.01
N GLU A 38 -9.59 -7.77 16.44
CA GLU A 38 -9.83 -8.71 15.36
C GLU A 38 -8.90 -8.31 14.20
N ARG A 39 -7.82 -9.07 14.04
CA ARG A 39 -6.69 -8.71 13.16
C ARG A 39 -7.07 -8.70 11.67
N GLY A 40 -8.10 -9.47 11.31
CA GLY A 40 -8.57 -9.61 9.92
C GLY A 40 -8.98 -8.28 9.27
N PRO A 41 -9.91 -7.51 9.85
CA PRO A 41 -10.35 -6.25 9.28
C PRO A 41 -9.23 -5.23 9.06
N TRP A 42 -8.26 -5.18 9.95
CA TRP A 42 -7.13 -4.23 9.85
C TRP A 42 -6.19 -4.53 8.70
N VAL A 43 -6.00 -5.81 8.35
CA VAL A 43 -5.23 -6.19 7.15
C VAL A 43 -5.94 -5.69 5.90
N VAL A 44 -7.27 -5.83 5.83
CA VAL A 44 -8.06 -5.34 4.69
C VAL A 44 -7.95 -3.82 4.58
N VAL A 45 -8.09 -3.10 5.69
CA VAL A 45 -7.93 -1.64 5.72
C VAL A 45 -6.52 -1.23 5.25
N ALA A 46 -5.48 -1.94 5.67
CA ALA A 46 -4.12 -1.67 5.23
C ALA A 46 -3.93 -1.88 3.71
N VAL A 47 -4.50 -2.95 3.14
CA VAL A 47 -4.47 -3.19 1.69
C VAL A 47 -5.22 -2.09 0.93
N ILE A 48 -6.41 -1.69 1.41
CA ILE A 48 -7.19 -0.60 0.81
C ILE A 48 -6.41 0.72 0.88
N ALA A 49 -5.74 1.01 2.00
CA ALA A 49 -4.88 2.18 2.13
C ALA A 49 -3.72 2.16 1.11
N GLY A 50 -3.12 0.99 0.87
CA GLY A 50 -2.10 0.81 -0.17
C GLY A 50 -2.64 1.07 -1.58
N VAL A 51 -3.83 0.58 -1.89
CA VAL A 51 -4.50 0.87 -3.18
C VAL A 51 -4.83 2.36 -3.29
N ALA A 52 -5.35 3.00 -2.22
CA ALA A 52 -5.66 4.42 -2.21
C ALA A 52 -4.43 5.30 -2.39
N ALA A 53 -3.28 4.89 -1.84
CA ALA A 53 -2.02 5.59 -2.01
C ALA A 53 -1.62 5.74 -3.49
N TRP A 54 -1.91 4.74 -4.33
CA TRP A 54 -1.67 4.81 -5.77
C TRP A 54 -2.43 5.97 -6.43
N PHE A 55 -3.68 6.21 -6.03
CA PHE A 55 -4.51 7.26 -6.63
C PHE A 55 -4.24 8.65 -6.05
N THR A 56 -3.69 8.73 -4.85
CA THR A 56 -3.42 10.01 -4.17
C THR A 56 -2.01 10.53 -4.40
N LEU A 57 -1.06 9.66 -4.67
CA LEU A 57 0.34 10.04 -4.89
C LEU A 57 0.60 10.35 -6.36
N PRO A 58 1.12 11.56 -6.70
CA PRO A 58 1.15 12.04 -8.08
C PRO A 58 2.29 11.45 -8.92
N THR A 59 3.34 10.89 -8.30
CA THR A 59 4.55 10.45 -9.00
C THR A 59 4.97 9.04 -8.62
N MET A 60 5.68 8.37 -9.54
CA MET A 60 6.27 7.05 -9.31
C MET A 60 7.19 7.04 -8.08
N VAL A 61 7.96 8.10 -7.87
CA VAL A 61 8.89 8.21 -6.74
C VAL A 61 8.15 8.23 -5.42
N THR A 62 7.02 8.95 -5.33
CA THR A 62 6.26 9.08 -4.09
C THR A 62 5.59 7.78 -3.67
N TRP A 63 5.02 7.00 -4.58
CA TRP A 63 4.44 5.72 -4.19
C TRP A 63 5.49 4.62 -3.97
N LEU A 64 6.66 4.66 -4.65
CA LEU A 64 7.80 3.81 -4.30
C LEU A 64 8.35 4.14 -2.90
N ALA A 65 8.44 5.42 -2.55
CA ALA A 65 8.80 5.83 -1.20
C ALA A 65 7.78 5.35 -0.15
N ALA A 66 6.49 5.47 -0.43
CA ALA A 66 5.43 4.96 0.43
C ALA A 66 5.51 3.44 0.62
N ALA A 67 5.75 2.68 -0.46
CA ALA A 67 5.96 1.24 -0.39
C ALA A 67 7.22 0.89 0.42
N GLY A 68 8.32 1.64 0.24
CA GLY A 68 9.55 1.47 1.02
C GLY A 68 9.34 1.70 2.52
N VAL A 69 8.63 2.75 2.90
CA VAL A 69 8.27 3.03 4.30
C VAL A 69 7.39 1.92 4.86
N ALA A 70 6.39 1.47 4.11
CA ALA A 70 5.51 0.38 4.52
C ALA A 70 6.28 -0.92 4.75
N LEU A 71 7.19 -1.28 3.83
CA LEU A 71 8.07 -2.44 4.00
C LEU A 71 9.02 -2.30 5.20
N ALA A 72 9.57 -1.11 5.43
CA ALA A 72 10.42 -0.86 6.60
C ALA A 72 9.65 -1.03 7.92
N LEU A 73 8.39 -0.56 7.98
CA LEU A 73 7.50 -0.80 9.13
C LEU A 73 7.22 -2.30 9.34
N GLY A 74 6.92 -3.03 8.26
CA GLY A 74 6.71 -4.47 8.32
C GLY A 74 7.96 -5.22 8.79
N LEU A 75 9.13 -4.87 8.28
CA LEU A 75 10.41 -5.44 8.69
C LEU A 75 10.74 -5.13 10.15
N PHE A 76 10.46 -3.92 10.59
CA PHE A 76 10.62 -3.54 12.00
C PHE A 76 9.70 -4.39 12.92
N GLY A 77 8.43 -4.58 12.52
CA GLY A 77 7.52 -5.50 13.22
C GLY A 77 8.08 -6.92 13.28
N LEU A 78 8.62 -7.45 12.17
CA LEU A 78 9.24 -8.77 12.13
C LEU A 78 10.46 -8.87 13.07
N LEU A 79 11.27 -7.83 13.15
CA LEU A 79 12.42 -7.78 14.06
C LEU A 79 11.99 -7.77 15.53
N LEU A 80 10.94 -7.02 15.88
CA LEU A 80 10.37 -7.05 17.23
C LEU A 80 9.86 -8.44 17.59
N LEU A 81 9.14 -9.08 16.67
CA LEU A 81 8.60 -10.42 16.84
C LEU A 81 9.71 -11.46 17.07
N ARG A 82 10.77 -11.40 16.24
CA ARG A 82 11.95 -12.29 16.41
C ARG A 82 12.69 -12.09 17.72
N ARG A 83 12.63 -10.88 18.28
CA ARG A 83 13.23 -10.57 19.58
C ARG A 83 12.30 -10.88 20.77
N GLY A 84 11.12 -11.41 20.53
CA GLY A 84 10.11 -11.68 21.56
C GLY A 84 9.62 -10.42 22.31
N ARG A 85 9.67 -9.26 21.64
CA ARG A 85 9.28 -7.96 22.23
C ARG A 85 7.95 -7.51 21.65
N ALA A 86 7.03 -7.07 22.53
CA ALA A 86 5.76 -6.47 22.18
C ALA A 86 5.02 -7.23 21.03
N PRO A 87 4.57 -8.47 21.25
CA PRO A 87 4.08 -9.34 20.19
C PRO A 87 2.86 -8.78 19.45
N ASP A 88 1.96 -8.10 20.14
CA ASP A 88 0.76 -7.52 19.54
C ASP A 88 1.10 -6.32 18.66
N LEU A 89 1.98 -5.44 19.13
CA LEU A 89 2.51 -4.34 18.34
C LEU A 89 3.31 -4.84 17.13
N ALA A 90 4.16 -5.86 17.31
CA ALA A 90 4.97 -6.46 16.27
C ALA A 90 4.09 -7.01 15.13
N LEU A 91 3.03 -7.74 15.48
CA LEU A 91 2.08 -8.27 14.51
C LEU A 91 1.26 -7.17 13.82
N ALA A 92 0.86 -6.13 14.54
CA ALA A 92 0.16 -5.00 13.95
C ALA A 92 1.02 -4.27 12.92
N LEU A 93 2.28 -3.95 13.26
CA LEU A 93 3.22 -3.31 12.33
C LEU A 93 3.52 -4.18 11.10
N LEU A 94 3.69 -5.49 11.31
CA LEU A 94 3.90 -6.44 10.22
C LEU A 94 2.69 -6.47 9.28
N ALA A 95 1.49 -6.61 9.83
CA ALA A 95 0.25 -6.70 9.06
C ALA A 95 -0.03 -5.39 8.28
N ILE A 96 0.10 -4.23 8.93
CA ILE A 96 -0.12 -2.93 8.30
C ILE A 96 0.94 -2.68 7.22
N GLY A 97 2.23 -2.87 7.54
CA GLY A 97 3.32 -2.63 6.60
C GLY A 97 3.22 -3.52 5.35
N LEU A 98 3.03 -4.83 5.54
CA LEU A 98 2.86 -5.75 4.41
C LEU A 98 1.56 -5.52 3.66
N GLY A 99 0.46 -5.19 4.35
CA GLY A 99 -0.83 -4.89 3.73
C GLY A 99 -0.74 -3.69 2.78
N ILE A 100 -0.16 -2.57 3.24
CA ILE A 100 0.02 -1.36 2.40
C ILE A 100 0.94 -1.66 1.21
N ALA A 101 2.09 -2.29 1.44
CA ALA A 101 3.02 -2.63 0.38
C ALA A 101 2.39 -3.56 -0.67
N PHE A 102 1.62 -4.56 -0.22
CA PHE A 102 0.87 -5.46 -1.08
C PHE A 102 -0.20 -4.72 -1.89
N GLY A 103 -0.95 -3.80 -1.27
CA GLY A 103 -1.96 -2.99 -1.96
C GLY A 103 -1.36 -2.16 -3.11
N ILE A 104 -0.23 -1.48 -2.86
CA ILE A 104 0.52 -0.74 -3.89
C ILE A 104 1.00 -1.68 -5.00
N ALA A 105 1.61 -2.82 -4.64
CA ALA A 105 2.12 -3.78 -5.61
C ALA A 105 1.00 -4.40 -6.47
N LEU A 106 -0.15 -4.69 -5.87
CA LEU A 106 -1.31 -5.25 -6.55
C LEU A 106 -1.83 -4.32 -7.65
N ILE A 107 -2.02 -3.03 -7.32
CA ILE A 107 -2.53 -2.07 -8.29
C ILE A 107 -1.50 -1.76 -9.38
N TRP A 108 -0.21 -1.73 -9.02
CA TRP A 108 0.87 -1.58 -9.97
C TRP A 108 0.93 -2.75 -10.95
N ALA A 109 0.89 -3.99 -10.46
CA ALA A 109 0.87 -5.18 -11.31
C ALA A 109 -0.34 -5.18 -12.26
N ARG A 110 -1.53 -4.81 -11.74
CA ARG A 110 -2.73 -4.67 -12.57
C ARG A 110 -2.58 -3.58 -13.63
N SER A 111 -2.01 -2.44 -13.28
CA SER A 111 -1.75 -1.35 -14.23
C SER A 111 -0.77 -1.77 -15.33
N ALA A 112 0.27 -2.52 -14.98
CA ALA A 112 1.25 -3.02 -15.93
C ALA A 112 0.69 -4.10 -16.88
N THR A 113 -0.28 -4.92 -16.40
CA THR A 113 -0.82 -6.03 -17.21
C THR A 113 -2.06 -5.66 -18.02
N VAL A 114 -2.87 -4.71 -17.53
CA VAL A 114 -4.16 -4.34 -18.14
C VAL A 114 -4.11 -2.92 -18.71
N GLY A 115 -3.15 -2.10 -18.29
CA GLY A 115 -2.99 -0.72 -18.75
C GLY A 115 -2.58 -0.68 -20.22
N ALA A 116 -3.34 0.05 -21.04
CA ALA A 116 -2.90 0.40 -22.38
C ALA A 116 -1.69 1.36 -22.28
N PRO A 117 -0.71 1.26 -23.18
CA PRO A 117 0.42 2.19 -23.19
C PRO A 117 -0.10 3.64 -23.35
N ALA A 118 0.45 4.53 -22.51
CA ALA A 118 0.10 5.94 -22.56
C ALA A 118 0.56 6.53 -23.92
N ILE A 119 -0.28 7.37 -24.51
CA ILE A 119 0.12 8.15 -25.68
C ILE A 119 1.09 9.23 -25.19
N GLU A 120 2.37 9.10 -25.51
CA GLU A 120 3.42 10.01 -25.03
C GLU A 120 3.26 11.44 -25.55
N TYR A 121 2.72 11.59 -26.77
CA TYR A 121 2.50 12.90 -27.39
C TYR A 121 1.14 12.97 -28.09
N PRO A 122 0.47 14.15 -28.07
CA PRO A 122 -0.73 14.37 -28.88
C PRO A 122 -0.41 14.11 -30.33
N GLN A 123 -1.09 13.15 -30.94
CA GLN A 123 -0.89 12.80 -32.34
C GLN A 123 -2.21 12.95 -33.11
N VAL A 124 -2.15 13.63 -34.24
CA VAL A 124 -3.26 13.64 -35.18
C VAL A 124 -3.04 12.48 -36.16
N ARG A 125 -3.89 11.46 -36.06
CA ARG A 125 -3.83 10.29 -36.93
C ARG A 125 -5.21 10.04 -37.54
N THR A 126 -5.23 9.65 -38.81
CA THR A 126 -6.44 9.14 -39.46
C THR A 126 -6.49 7.64 -39.28
N MET A 127 -7.52 7.16 -38.60
CA MET A 127 -7.67 5.73 -38.27
C MET A 127 -9.01 5.21 -38.76
N GLN A 128 -9.04 3.97 -39.25
CA GLN A 128 -10.28 3.25 -39.45
C GLN A 128 -10.69 2.58 -38.14
N ALA A 129 -11.87 2.90 -37.67
CA ALA A 129 -12.35 2.40 -36.41
C ALA A 129 -13.76 1.81 -36.52
N ARG A 130 -14.00 0.73 -35.77
CA ARG A 130 -15.33 0.15 -35.60
C ARG A 130 -15.95 0.65 -34.32
N ILE A 131 -17.16 1.15 -34.37
CA ILE A 131 -17.91 1.54 -33.17
C ILE A 131 -18.29 0.26 -32.41
N LEU A 132 -17.82 0.17 -31.17
CA LEU A 132 -18.16 -0.93 -30.25
C LEU A 132 -19.34 -0.55 -29.36
N GLU A 133 -19.40 0.71 -28.92
CA GLU A 133 -20.40 1.18 -27.98
C GLU A 133 -20.68 2.67 -28.22
N ARG A 134 -21.94 3.05 -28.12
CA ARG A 134 -22.39 4.44 -28.20
C ARG A 134 -23.17 4.75 -26.91
N GLU A 135 -22.71 5.73 -26.17
CA GLU A 135 -23.31 6.20 -24.93
C GLU A 135 -23.73 7.66 -25.12
N GLU A 136 -25.02 7.94 -25.05
CA GLU A 136 -25.54 9.31 -25.07
C GLU A 136 -25.41 9.93 -23.66
N GLN A 137 -24.80 11.09 -23.57
CA GLN A 137 -24.67 11.86 -22.34
C GLN A 137 -25.50 13.17 -22.44
N PRO A 138 -26.83 13.10 -22.25
CA PRO A 138 -27.73 14.24 -22.47
C PRO A 138 -27.38 15.46 -21.60
N ALA A 139 -26.92 15.20 -20.37
CA ALA A 139 -26.53 16.25 -19.42
C ALA A 139 -25.33 17.08 -19.87
N ARG A 140 -24.56 16.62 -20.87
CA ARG A 140 -23.37 17.28 -21.40
C ARG A 140 -23.47 17.56 -22.89
N GLU A 141 -24.61 17.28 -23.49
CA GLU A 141 -24.84 17.43 -24.94
C GLU A 141 -23.76 16.76 -25.81
N ARG A 142 -23.30 15.58 -25.37
CA ARG A 142 -22.20 14.85 -26.01
C ARG A 142 -22.54 13.39 -26.17
N VAL A 143 -22.01 12.81 -27.24
CA VAL A 143 -22.06 11.36 -27.46
C VAL A 143 -20.67 10.78 -27.21
N ARG A 144 -20.58 9.82 -26.32
CA ARG A 144 -19.34 9.06 -26.09
C ARG A 144 -19.35 7.85 -26.98
N LEU A 145 -18.33 7.74 -27.82
CA LEU A 145 -18.11 6.59 -28.68
C LEU A 145 -16.91 5.78 -28.16
N VAL A 146 -17.12 4.48 -28.03
CA VAL A 146 -16.03 3.53 -27.79
C VAL A 146 -15.72 2.86 -29.11
N LEU A 147 -14.50 3.06 -29.60
CA LEU A 147 -14.06 2.63 -30.91
C LEU A 147 -12.98 1.56 -30.78
N ALA A 148 -13.04 0.52 -31.57
CA ALA A 148 -11.88 -0.33 -31.83
C ALA A 148 -11.19 0.18 -33.11
N ALA A 149 -10.03 0.80 -32.95
CA ALA A 149 -9.21 1.26 -34.04
C ALA A 149 -8.06 0.28 -34.29
N ARG A 150 -7.68 0.09 -35.55
CA ARG A 150 -6.42 -0.57 -35.90
C ARG A 150 -5.50 0.48 -36.48
N ASP A 151 -4.25 0.48 -36.06
CA ASP A 151 -3.22 1.29 -36.70
C ASP A 151 -3.06 0.83 -38.17
N ALA A 152 -2.87 1.76 -39.09
CA ALA A 152 -2.69 1.46 -40.52
C ALA A 152 -1.47 0.54 -40.78
N GLU A 153 -0.54 0.48 -39.83
CA GLU A 153 0.64 -0.39 -39.85
C GLU A 153 0.38 -1.80 -39.29
N GLY A 154 -0.86 -2.14 -38.93
CA GLY A 154 -1.32 -3.55 -38.79
C GLY A 154 -1.09 -4.23 -37.47
N ALA A 155 -0.53 -3.58 -36.44
CA ALA A 155 -0.04 -4.33 -35.32
C ALA A 155 -1.07 -4.57 -34.18
N GLU A 156 -1.76 -3.62 -33.65
CA GLU A 156 -2.54 -3.83 -32.43
C GLU A 156 -3.89 -3.12 -32.44
N ALA A 157 -4.94 -3.82 -32.02
CA ALA A 157 -6.26 -3.21 -31.90
C ALA A 157 -6.31 -2.32 -30.66
N ILE A 158 -6.40 -1.02 -30.86
CA ILE A 158 -6.46 -0.02 -29.80
C ILE A 158 -7.91 0.34 -29.50
N LYS A 159 -8.28 0.34 -28.23
CA LYS A 159 -9.60 0.78 -27.78
C LYS A 159 -9.55 2.28 -27.47
N LEU A 160 -10.25 3.08 -28.27
CA LEU A 160 -10.29 4.53 -28.14
C LEU A 160 -11.64 4.98 -27.60
N ARG A 161 -11.64 5.99 -26.74
CA ARG A 161 -12.85 6.69 -26.29
C ARG A 161 -12.82 8.09 -26.87
N VAL A 162 -13.83 8.43 -27.67
CA VAL A 162 -13.98 9.73 -28.33
C VAL A 162 -15.27 10.36 -27.85
N ASN A 163 -15.22 11.63 -27.43
CA ASN A 163 -16.40 12.42 -27.15
C ASN A 163 -16.69 13.30 -28.40
N VAL A 164 -17.87 13.14 -28.94
CA VAL A 164 -18.37 13.93 -30.08
C VAL A 164 -19.43 14.90 -29.55
N PRO A 165 -19.35 16.19 -29.88
CA PRO A 165 -20.37 17.17 -29.50
C PRO A 165 -21.71 16.85 -30.16
#